data_a751a08a2470f3127a6390730241903b
#
_entry.id   a751a08a2470f3127a6390730241903b
#
_cell.length_a   1.000
_cell.length_b   1.000
_cell.length_c   1.000
_cell.angle_alpha   90.00
_cell.angle_beta   90.00
_cell.angle_gamma   90.00
#
_symmetry.space_group_name_H-M   'P 1'
#
loop_
_entity.id
_entity.type
_entity.pdbx_description
1 polymer ?
#
loop_
_entity_poly.entity_id
_entity_poly.type
_entity_poly.pdbx_seq_one_letter_code
_entity_poly.pdbx_strand_id
1 'polypeptide(L)'
;MSFIDIHGHYAWNIDDGMPSYEDARKALELARENRISAIVATPHVTPGVHTKDDIHDFIQRIDDLRMLATEYNIDILDGCELLLNHDYQKALDQNLFIPIENTQYVLVEFDVRKEIGNEQEVEERLYDVQFKGYTPIIAHVERYFKN
;
A
#
# COMPACT_ATOMS: atom_id res chain seq x y z
N MET A 1 17.59 18.26 4.00
CA MET A 1 17.02 16.99 4.49
C MET A 1 15.69 16.77 3.82
N SER A 2 15.47 15.58 3.28
CA SER A 2 14.19 15.19 2.65
C SER A 2 13.60 13.97 3.35
N PHE A 3 12.32 13.73 3.10
CA PHE A 3 11.57 12.61 3.67
C PHE A 3 11.12 11.67 2.56
N ILE A 4 10.94 10.42 2.92
CA ILE A 4 10.34 9.40 2.07
C ILE A 4 9.02 8.96 2.74
N ASP A 5 7.92 9.05 2.00
CA ASP A 5 6.62 8.58 2.45
C ASP A 5 6.43 7.13 1.99
N ILE A 6 6.35 6.19 2.92
CA ILE A 6 6.22 4.77 2.58
C ILE A 6 4.77 4.26 2.59
N HIS A 7 3.80 5.13 2.86
CA HIS A 7 2.39 4.76 2.93
C HIS A 7 1.53 5.90 2.41
N GLY A 8 1.18 5.88 1.13
CA GLY A 8 0.39 6.93 0.53
C GLY A 8 -0.57 6.43 -0.54
N HIS A 9 -1.81 6.92 -0.50
CA HIS A 9 -2.87 6.60 -1.46
C HIS A 9 -2.99 7.71 -2.50
N TYR A 10 -1.89 8.00 -3.19
CA TYR A 10 -1.79 9.07 -4.19
C TYR A 10 -2.29 8.67 -5.57
N ALA A 11 -2.25 7.38 -5.89
CA ALA A 11 -2.77 6.88 -7.17
C ALA A 11 -4.29 7.06 -7.20
N TRP A 12 -4.76 7.87 -8.15
CA TRP A 12 -6.15 8.35 -8.12
C TRP A 12 -7.14 7.38 -8.73
N ASN A 13 -8.37 7.43 -8.23
CA ASN A 13 -9.54 6.70 -8.75
C ASN A 13 -9.33 5.17 -8.82
N ILE A 14 -8.68 4.60 -7.80
CA ILE A 14 -8.51 3.14 -7.69
C ILE A 14 -8.90 2.61 -6.31
N ASP A 15 -8.93 3.46 -5.29
CA ASP A 15 -9.35 3.11 -3.93
C ASP A 15 -10.03 4.32 -3.26
N ASP A 16 -10.14 4.31 -1.94
CA ASP A 16 -10.73 5.41 -1.15
C ASP A 16 -9.77 6.58 -0.91
N GLY A 17 -8.60 6.57 -1.54
CA GLY A 17 -7.63 7.66 -1.48
C GLY A 17 -7.99 8.83 -2.39
N MET A 18 -7.06 9.23 -3.26
CA MET A 18 -7.27 10.37 -4.16
C MET A 18 -8.37 10.05 -5.19
N PRO A 19 -9.45 10.85 -5.24
CA PRO A 19 -10.55 10.56 -6.16
C PRO A 19 -10.26 10.94 -7.60
N SER A 20 -9.35 11.88 -7.86
CA SER A 20 -9.09 12.40 -9.20
C SER A 20 -7.62 12.76 -9.43
N TYR A 21 -7.27 12.89 -10.71
CA TYR A 21 -5.96 13.41 -11.14
C TYR A 21 -5.64 14.76 -10.50
N GLU A 22 -6.60 15.67 -10.43
CA GLU A 22 -6.39 17.00 -9.85
C GLU A 22 -6.10 16.92 -8.35
N ASP A 23 -6.78 16.03 -7.64
CA ASP A 23 -6.51 15.81 -6.21
C ASP A 23 -5.12 15.22 -5.98
N ALA A 24 -4.70 14.28 -6.84
CA ALA A 24 -3.35 13.71 -6.78
C ALA A 24 -2.30 14.80 -7.04
N ARG A 25 -2.54 15.67 -8.02
CA ARG A 25 -1.64 16.78 -8.34
C ARG A 25 -1.47 17.73 -7.14
N LYS A 26 -2.56 18.10 -6.50
CA LYS A 26 -2.52 18.95 -5.29
C LYS A 26 -1.79 18.27 -4.15
N ALA A 27 -1.99 16.98 -3.97
CA ALA A 27 -1.32 16.21 -2.92
C ALA A 27 0.19 16.14 -3.16
N LEU A 28 0.63 15.98 -4.43
CA LEU A 28 2.05 15.99 -4.77
C LEU A 28 2.68 17.37 -4.55
N GLU A 29 1.96 18.43 -4.88
CA GLU A 29 2.42 19.80 -4.61
C GLU A 29 2.65 20.02 -3.11
N LEU A 30 1.70 19.59 -2.28
CA LEU A 30 1.82 19.66 -0.83
C LEU A 30 2.96 18.79 -0.30
N ALA A 31 3.13 17.59 -0.87
CA ALA A 31 4.22 16.69 -0.50
C ALA A 31 5.58 17.34 -0.76
N ARG A 32 5.74 18.00 -1.91
CA ARG A 32 6.95 18.73 -2.24
C ARG A 32 7.23 19.86 -1.26
N GLU A 33 6.21 20.65 -0.91
CA GLU A 33 6.33 21.72 0.08
C GLU A 33 6.80 21.20 1.43
N ASN A 34 6.44 19.96 1.77
CA ASN A 34 6.84 19.28 2.99
C ASN A 34 8.14 18.47 2.87
N ARG A 35 8.90 18.70 1.81
CA ARG A 35 10.23 18.08 1.57
C ARG A 35 10.18 16.57 1.36
N ILE A 36 9.09 16.05 0.84
CA ILE A 36 9.01 14.65 0.45
C ILE A 36 9.67 14.49 -0.91
N SER A 37 10.66 13.62 -1.00
CA SER A 37 11.43 13.38 -2.23
C SER A 37 11.05 12.08 -2.93
N ALA A 38 10.44 11.14 -2.20
CA ALA A 38 9.98 9.87 -2.74
C ALA A 38 8.74 9.41 -2.01
N ILE A 39 7.86 8.72 -2.72
CA ILE A 39 6.60 8.18 -2.21
C ILE A 39 6.47 6.75 -2.69
N VAL A 40 6.17 5.83 -1.78
CA VAL A 40 5.68 4.50 -2.15
C VAL A 40 4.16 4.62 -2.31
N ALA A 41 3.67 4.42 -3.52
CA ALA A 41 2.23 4.38 -3.78
C ALA A 41 1.69 3.05 -3.28
N THR A 42 0.75 3.09 -2.33
CA THR A 42 0.26 1.90 -1.64
C THR A 42 -1.26 1.77 -1.72
N PRO A 43 -1.82 1.53 -2.92
CA PRO A 43 -3.26 1.30 -3.04
C PRO A 43 -3.68 0.09 -2.19
N HIS A 44 -4.92 0.11 -1.71
CA HIS A 44 -5.49 -1.01 -1.00
C HIS A 44 -5.61 -2.24 -1.89
N VAL A 45 -5.12 -3.37 -1.41
CA VAL A 45 -5.35 -4.68 -2.02
C VAL A 45 -6.14 -5.53 -1.03
N THR A 46 -7.35 -5.93 -1.43
CA THR A 46 -8.25 -6.72 -0.62
C THR A 46 -8.32 -8.14 -1.18
N PRO A 47 -7.67 -9.13 -0.52
CA PRO A 47 -7.77 -10.53 -0.94
C PRO A 47 -9.22 -11.02 -0.99
N GLY A 48 -9.55 -11.78 -2.03
CA GLY A 48 -10.91 -12.24 -2.28
C GLY A 48 -11.77 -11.25 -3.07
N VAL A 49 -11.33 -10.00 -3.21
CA VAL A 49 -12.01 -8.94 -3.98
C VAL A 49 -11.21 -8.58 -5.22
N HIS A 50 -9.95 -8.24 -5.03
CA HIS A 50 -9.10 -7.78 -6.14
C HIS A 50 -8.48 -8.97 -6.89
N THR A 51 -8.59 -8.93 -8.21
CA THR A 51 -8.09 -9.93 -9.13
C THR A 51 -6.69 -9.55 -9.63
N LYS A 52 -6.08 -10.44 -10.42
CA LYS A 52 -4.83 -10.16 -11.10
C LYS A 52 -4.95 -8.95 -12.05
N ASP A 53 -6.09 -8.83 -12.72
CA ASP A 53 -6.35 -7.69 -13.61
C ASP A 53 -6.44 -6.39 -12.81
N ASP A 54 -7.05 -6.41 -11.62
CA ASP A 54 -7.10 -5.24 -10.74
C ASP A 54 -5.69 -4.81 -10.32
N ILE A 55 -4.83 -5.76 -9.93
CA ILE A 55 -3.43 -5.47 -9.59
C ILE A 55 -2.70 -4.84 -10.77
N HIS A 56 -2.93 -5.35 -11.98
CA HIS A 56 -2.35 -4.77 -13.19
C HIS A 56 -2.82 -3.32 -13.39
N ASP A 57 -4.10 -3.07 -13.22
CA ASP A 57 -4.68 -1.72 -13.33
C ASP A 57 -4.10 -0.77 -12.28
N PHE A 58 -3.86 -1.26 -11.07
CA PHE A 58 -3.22 -0.45 -10.01
C PHE A 58 -1.79 -0.06 -10.41
N ILE A 59 -1.03 -0.99 -10.94
CA ILE A 59 0.34 -0.72 -11.41
C ILE A 59 0.32 0.30 -12.54
N GLN A 60 -0.62 0.21 -13.47
CA GLN A 60 -0.80 1.19 -14.54
C GLN A 60 -1.08 2.59 -14.00
N ARG A 61 -1.95 2.70 -12.99
CA ARG A 61 -2.24 4.00 -12.39
C ARG A 61 -1.04 4.54 -11.61
N ILE A 62 -0.25 3.67 -10.98
CA ILE A 62 1.00 4.08 -10.33
C ILE A 62 1.98 4.62 -11.38
N ASP A 63 2.03 4.04 -12.57
CA ASP A 63 2.85 4.57 -13.68
C ASP A 63 2.36 5.97 -14.12
N ASP A 64 1.06 6.19 -14.19
CA ASP A 64 0.49 7.51 -14.46
C ASP A 64 0.89 8.52 -13.38
N LEU A 65 0.84 8.11 -12.12
CA LEU A 65 1.27 8.93 -10.99
C LEU A 65 2.77 9.26 -11.08
N ARG A 66 3.58 8.30 -11.47
CA ARG A 66 5.02 8.49 -11.63
C ARG A 66 5.33 9.58 -12.66
N MET A 67 4.60 9.58 -13.78
CA MET A 67 4.75 10.61 -14.80
C MET A 67 4.35 11.98 -14.27
N LEU A 68 3.23 12.07 -13.58
CA LEU A 68 2.78 13.32 -12.96
C LEU A 68 3.79 13.83 -11.93
N ALA A 69 4.34 12.94 -11.12
CA ALA A 69 5.25 13.30 -10.04
C ALA A 69 6.61 13.86 -10.53
N THR A 70 6.98 13.62 -11.78
CA THR A 70 8.20 14.21 -12.35
C THR A 70 8.16 15.72 -12.35
N GLU A 71 6.98 16.33 -12.48
CA GLU A 71 6.80 17.79 -12.43
C GLU A 71 7.16 18.37 -11.05
N TYR A 72 7.11 17.53 -10.01
CA TYR A 72 7.35 17.93 -8.62
C TYR A 72 8.67 17.42 -8.08
N ASN A 73 9.49 16.77 -8.90
CA ASN A 73 10.75 16.15 -8.49
C ASN A 73 10.56 15.13 -7.38
N ILE A 74 9.50 14.34 -7.45
CA ILE A 74 9.20 13.28 -6.51
C ILE A 74 9.29 11.94 -7.23
N ASP A 75 10.06 11.00 -6.67
CA ASP A 75 10.15 9.64 -7.15
C ASP A 75 8.96 8.83 -6.62
N ILE A 76 8.34 8.04 -7.48
CA ILE A 76 7.25 7.14 -7.10
C ILE A 76 7.75 5.70 -7.21
N LEU A 77 7.52 4.93 -6.15
CA LEU A 77 7.81 3.49 -6.12
C LEU A 77 6.51 2.70 -6.04
N ASP A 78 6.48 1.55 -6.70
CA ASP A 78 5.35 0.63 -6.61
C ASP A 78 5.24 0.04 -5.21
N GLY A 79 4.02 -0.19 -4.77
CA GLY A 79 3.70 -0.88 -3.54
C GLY A 79 2.20 -1.14 -3.43
N CYS A 80 1.78 -1.65 -2.30
CA CYS A 80 0.36 -1.79 -1.94
C CYS A 80 0.20 -1.80 -0.43
N GLU A 81 -1.02 -1.60 0.02
CA GLU A 81 -1.42 -1.88 1.39
C GLU A 81 -2.26 -3.16 1.36
N LEU A 82 -1.66 -4.29 1.73
CA LEU A 82 -2.27 -5.61 1.66
C LEU A 82 -3.07 -5.89 2.93
N LEU A 83 -4.38 -6.07 2.80
CA LEU A 83 -5.24 -6.45 3.91
C LEU A 83 -5.06 -7.94 4.22
N LEU A 84 -4.62 -8.25 5.42
CA LEU A 84 -4.51 -9.64 5.88
C LEU A 84 -5.86 -10.10 6.46
N ASN A 85 -6.84 -10.26 5.57
CA ASN A 85 -8.18 -10.78 5.90
C ASN A 85 -8.21 -12.32 5.81
N HIS A 86 -9.40 -12.91 5.91
CA HIS A 86 -9.54 -14.37 5.87
C HIS A 86 -9.17 -15.01 4.51
N ASP A 87 -9.08 -14.23 3.45
CA ASP A 87 -8.65 -14.69 2.11
C ASP A 87 -7.17 -14.40 1.82
N TYR A 88 -6.40 -13.96 2.82
CA TYR A 88 -5.00 -13.53 2.64
C TYR A 88 -4.10 -14.60 1.99
N GLN A 89 -4.34 -15.88 2.28
CA GLN A 89 -3.54 -16.96 1.71
C GLN A 89 -3.66 -17.05 0.19
N LYS A 90 -4.85 -16.79 -0.35
CA LYS A 90 -5.04 -16.73 -1.80
C LYS A 90 -4.16 -15.66 -2.44
N ALA A 91 -4.10 -14.49 -1.81
CA ALA A 91 -3.26 -13.40 -2.30
C ALA A 91 -1.79 -13.80 -2.28
N LEU A 92 -1.32 -14.43 -1.21
CA LEU A 92 0.06 -14.89 -1.12
C LEU A 92 0.37 -15.97 -2.16
N ASP A 93 -0.50 -16.97 -2.30
CA ASP A 93 -0.29 -18.09 -3.23
C ASP A 93 -0.30 -17.66 -4.68
N GLN A 94 -1.14 -16.70 -5.04
CA GLN A 94 -1.31 -16.21 -6.41
C GLN A 94 -0.52 -14.93 -6.71
N ASN A 95 0.28 -14.46 -5.77
CA ASN A 95 1.04 -13.20 -5.87
C ASN A 95 0.15 -11.99 -6.18
N LEU A 96 -1.03 -11.91 -5.55
CA LEU A 96 -1.96 -10.80 -5.69
C LEU A 96 -1.63 -9.69 -4.69
N PHE A 97 -0.43 -9.15 -4.78
CA PHE A 97 0.04 -8.03 -3.97
C PHE A 97 1.25 -7.40 -4.66
N ILE A 98 1.60 -6.20 -4.23
CA ILE A 98 2.70 -5.43 -4.82
C ILE A 98 3.70 -5.11 -3.70
N PRO A 99 4.88 -5.80 -3.68
CA PRO A 99 5.94 -5.42 -2.76
C PRO A 99 6.43 -4.01 -3.03
N ILE A 100 7.04 -3.38 -2.05
CA ILE A 100 7.73 -2.11 -2.28
C ILE A 100 8.82 -2.36 -3.31
N GLU A 101 8.82 -1.56 -4.37
CA GLU A 101 9.66 -1.71 -5.55
C GLU A 101 11.12 -1.96 -5.18
N ASN A 102 11.70 -3.00 -5.79
CA ASN A 102 13.09 -3.44 -5.58
C ASN A 102 13.42 -3.86 -4.14
N THR A 103 12.42 -4.25 -3.36
CA THR A 103 12.62 -4.73 -1.99
C THR A 103 11.86 -6.03 -1.75
N GLN A 104 12.07 -6.61 -0.56
CA GLN A 104 11.28 -7.73 -0.05
C GLN A 104 10.28 -7.28 1.02
N TYR A 105 10.01 -5.98 1.12
CA TYR A 105 9.04 -5.45 2.08
C TYR A 105 7.66 -5.36 1.47
N VAL A 106 6.64 -5.71 2.25
CA VAL A 106 5.22 -5.56 1.91
C VAL A 106 4.53 -4.83 3.05
N LEU A 107 3.86 -3.72 2.73
CA LEU A 107 3.02 -3.03 3.70
C LEU A 107 1.73 -3.83 3.88
N VAL A 108 1.40 -4.17 5.11
CA VAL A 108 0.22 -4.97 5.46
C VAL A 108 -0.65 -4.25 6.47
N GLU A 109 -1.95 -4.56 6.45
CA GLU A 109 -2.88 -4.05 7.44
C GLU A 109 -3.83 -5.16 7.90
N PHE A 110 -4.44 -4.93 9.06
CA PHE A 110 -5.57 -5.72 9.57
C PHE A 110 -6.84 -4.87 9.51
N ASP A 111 -8.01 -5.50 9.53
CA ASP A 111 -9.28 -4.78 9.45
C ASP A 111 -9.50 -3.92 10.70
N VAL A 112 -9.37 -2.60 10.56
CA VAL A 112 -9.52 -1.64 11.66
C VAL A 112 -10.96 -1.51 12.16
N ARG A 113 -11.94 -2.02 11.42
CA ARG A 113 -13.36 -2.00 11.80
C ARG A 113 -13.71 -3.10 12.80
N LYS A 114 -12.87 -4.10 12.90
CA LYS A 114 -13.00 -5.24 13.81
C LYS A 114 -11.94 -5.14 14.88
N GLU A 115 -12.17 -5.80 16.00
CA GLU A 115 -11.07 -6.04 16.92
C GLU A 115 -10.04 -6.90 16.18
N ILE A 116 -8.78 -6.53 16.32
CA ILE A 116 -7.70 -7.35 15.79
C ILE A 116 -7.88 -8.76 16.39
N GLY A 117 -7.82 -9.78 15.57
CA GLY A 117 -8.02 -11.16 16.00
C GLY A 117 -7.12 -11.54 17.17
N ASN A 118 -7.26 -12.75 17.65
CA ASN A 118 -6.39 -13.18 18.73
C ASN A 118 -4.92 -13.11 18.28
N GLU A 119 -4.03 -12.97 19.23
CA GLU A 119 -2.60 -12.85 19.02
C GLU A 119 -2.03 -13.94 18.10
N GLN A 120 -2.49 -15.17 18.28
CA GLN A 120 -2.06 -16.30 17.46
C GLN A 120 -2.43 -16.13 15.99
N GLU A 121 -3.61 -15.64 15.69
CA GLU A 121 -4.08 -15.39 14.31
C GLU A 121 -3.23 -14.31 13.64
N VAL A 122 -2.92 -13.25 14.35
CA VAL A 122 -2.05 -12.16 13.86
C VAL A 122 -0.66 -12.69 13.56
N GLU A 123 -0.06 -13.42 14.48
CA GLU A 123 1.27 -14.02 14.32
C GLU A 123 1.31 -14.98 13.13
N GLU A 124 0.30 -15.82 12.99
CA GLU A 124 0.21 -16.78 11.88
C GLU A 124 0.19 -16.09 10.52
N ARG A 125 -0.60 -15.03 10.37
CA ARG A 125 -0.68 -14.28 9.12
C ARG A 125 0.62 -13.56 8.79
N LEU A 126 1.25 -12.96 9.78
CA LEU A 126 2.56 -12.33 9.60
C LEU A 126 3.64 -13.36 9.26
N TYR A 127 3.59 -14.51 9.92
CA TYR A 127 4.51 -15.62 9.63
C TYR A 127 4.36 -16.11 8.19
N ASP A 128 3.14 -16.24 7.68
CA ASP A 128 2.90 -16.70 6.32
C ASP A 128 3.44 -15.73 5.28
N VAL A 129 3.39 -14.42 5.54
CA VAL A 129 4.03 -13.42 4.69
C VAL A 129 5.54 -13.63 4.69
N GLN A 130 6.15 -13.87 5.85
CA GLN A 130 7.58 -14.14 5.97
C GLN A 130 7.96 -15.44 5.28
N PHE A 131 7.16 -16.47 5.44
CA PHE A 131 7.38 -17.77 4.80
C PHE A 131 7.37 -17.67 3.27
N LYS A 132 6.58 -16.76 2.72
CA LYS A 132 6.55 -16.45 1.28
C LYS A 132 7.84 -15.76 0.81
N GLY A 133 8.67 -15.26 1.73
CA GLY A 133 9.94 -14.60 1.43
C GLY A 133 9.90 -13.08 1.57
N TYR A 134 8.86 -12.52 2.18
CA TYR A 134 8.69 -11.09 2.34
C TYR A 134 8.73 -10.68 3.82
N THR A 135 9.13 -9.44 4.06
CA THR A 135 9.12 -8.86 5.40
C THR A 135 7.91 -7.93 5.50
N PRO A 136 6.93 -8.23 6.37
CA PRO A 136 5.76 -7.37 6.52
C PRO A 136 6.13 -6.09 7.28
N ILE A 137 5.60 -4.96 6.81
CA ILE A 137 5.58 -3.69 7.54
C ILE A 137 4.13 -3.45 7.93
N ILE A 138 3.86 -3.35 9.22
CA ILE A 138 2.49 -3.18 9.71
C ILE A 138 2.10 -1.70 9.65
N ALA A 139 1.06 -1.40 8.88
CA ALA A 139 0.55 -0.05 8.74
C ALA A 139 -0.21 0.40 9.99
N HIS A 140 -0.15 1.70 10.28
CA HIS A 140 -0.97 2.42 11.28
C HIS A 140 -1.30 1.58 12.53
N VAL A 141 -0.28 1.09 13.18
CA VAL A 141 -0.35 0.21 14.37
C VAL A 141 -1.32 0.75 15.44
N GLU A 142 -1.34 2.05 15.63
CA GLU A 142 -2.19 2.76 16.59
C GLU A 142 -3.69 2.53 16.37
N ARG A 143 -4.10 2.18 15.15
CA ARG A 143 -5.51 1.97 14.80
C ARG A 143 -6.08 0.64 15.27
N TYR A 144 -5.21 -0.29 15.68
CA TYR A 144 -5.64 -1.62 16.13
C TYR A 144 -5.93 -1.69 17.63
N PHE A 145 -5.49 -0.70 18.38
CA PHE A 145 -5.69 -0.63 19.82
C PHE A 145 -6.79 0.38 20.12
N LYS A 146 -7.97 -0.14 20.43
CA LYS A 146 -9.10 0.70 20.86
C LYS A 146 -9.05 0.80 22.38
N ASN A 147 -8.97 2.02 22.88
CA ASN A 147 -9.12 2.29 24.30
C ASN A 147 -10.60 2.25 24.70
#